data_67834715660c3fd6ada37979ba83c919
#
_entry.id   67834715660c3fd6ada37979ba83c919
#
_cell.length_a   1.000
_cell.length_b   1.000
_cell.length_c   1.000
_cell.angle_alpha   90.00
_cell.angle_beta   90.00
_cell.angle_gamma   90.00
#
_symmetry.space_group_name_H-M   'P 1'
#
loop_
_entity.id
_entity.type
_entity.pdbx_description
1 polymer ?
#
loop_
_entity_poly.entity_id
_entity_poly.type
_entity_poly.pdbx_seq_one_letter_code
_entity_poly.pdbx_strand_id
1 'polypeptide(L)'
;MSHVVILGVFVADTAYRAERMPIIGETVLGNSFSLGPGGKGSNQAVAAGRLGVKVSMISRLGKDDFGQMALETWKSSGVTPYIEEDKDSYTGAAYIFIEESTGDNAIIISPGAAAKISPEDLELSLIHI
;
A
#
# COMPACT_ATOMS: atom_id res chain seq x y z
N MET A 1 -16.85 -22.30 5.86
CA MET A 1 -16.16 -21.06 6.29
C MET A 1 -15.79 -20.25 5.06
N SER A 2 -16.09 -18.97 5.06
CA SER A 2 -15.83 -18.11 3.91
C SER A 2 -14.34 -17.80 3.77
N HIS A 3 -13.86 -17.78 2.55
CA HIS A 3 -12.50 -17.39 2.21
C HIS A 3 -12.55 -16.23 1.22
N VAL A 4 -11.96 -15.11 1.60
CA VAL A 4 -11.90 -13.92 0.76
C VAL A 4 -10.54 -13.84 0.10
N VAL A 5 -10.53 -13.68 -1.22
CA VAL A 5 -9.31 -13.48 -2.00
C VAL A 5 -9.37 -12.09 -2.60
N ILE A 6 -8.34 -11.30 -2.34
CA ILE A 6 -8.25 -9.93 -2.84
C ILE A 6 -7.05 -9.81 -3.77
N LEU A 7 -7.32 -9.42 -5.01
CA LEU A 7 -6.30 -8.97 -5.94
C LEU A 7 -6.25 -7.44 -5.86
N GLY A 8 -5.15 -6.89 -5.46
CA GLY A 8 -5.06 -5.45 -5.28
C GLY A 8 -3.65 -4.97 -5.02
N VAL A 9 -3.54 -3.68 -4.75
CA VAL A 9 -2.26 -3.02 -4.56
C VAL A 9 -2.02 -2.65 -3.11
N PHE A 10 -0.74 -2.60 -2.75
CA PHE A 10 -0.23 -1.95 -1.56
C PHE A 10 0.58 -0.73 -2.00
N VAL A 11 0.41 0.37 -1.29
CA VAL A 11 1.32 1.52 -1.36
C VAL A 11 1.66 1.96 0.05
N ALA A 12 2.90 2.39 0.26
CA ALA A 12 3.28 3.04 1.52
C ALA A 12 2.81 4.49 1.47
N ASP A 13 2.00 4.89 2.42
CA ASP A 13 1.51 6.26 2.53
C ASP A 13 2.50 7.11 3.31
N THR A 14 3.08 8.12 2.66
CA THR A 14 3.90 9.12 3.31
C THR A 14 3.11 10.43 3.37
N ALA A 15 2.63 10.77 4.56
CA ALA A 15 1.75 11.92 4.74
C ALA A 15 2.47 13.07 5.43
N TYR A 16 2.30 14.26 4.87
CA TYR A 16 2.93 15.49 5.32
C TYR A 16 1.85 16.52 5.58
N ARG A 17 1.79 17.05 6.79
CA ARG A 17 0.91 18.18 7.13
C ARG A 17 1.70 19.47 7.05
N ALA A 18 1.15 20.43 6.34
CA ALA A 18 1.74 21.76 6.24
C ALA A 18 0.63 22.81 6.05
N GLU A 19 0.98 24.06 6.21
CA GLU A 19 0.05 25.16 6.03
C GLU A 19 -0.46 25.24 4.59
N ARG A 20 0.45 25.02 3.63
CA ARG A 20 0.14 25.05 2.21
C ARG A 20 1.08 24.17 1.39
N MET A 21 0.67 23.83 0.19
CA MET A 21 1.53 23.16 -0.79
C MET A 21 2.64 24.11 -1.24
N PRO A 22 3.90 23.65 -1.31
CA PRO A 22 4.97 24.47 -1.90
C PRO A 22 4.76 24.66 -3.40
N ILE A 23 5.14 25.84 -3.91
CA ILE A 23 5.27 26.06 -5.34
C ILE A 23 6.62 25.56 -5.83
N ILE A 24 6.77 25.39 -7.15
CA ILE A 24 8.02 24.90 -7.73
C ILE A 24 9.21 25.75 -7.30
N GLY A 25 10.27 25.08 -6.82
CA GLY A 25 11.49 25.74 -6.33
C GLY A 25 11.43 26.17 -4.87
N GLU A 26 10.29 26.00 -4.20
CA GLU A 26 10.11 26.42 -2.81
C GLU A 26 10.21 25.25 -1.85
N THR A 27 10.74 25.51 -0.64
CA THR A 27 10.68 24.60 0.50
C THR A 27 9.78 25.16 1.57
N VAL A 28 8.80 24.37 2.01
CA VAL A 28 7.88 24.73 3.09
C VAL A 28 8.16 23.78 4.26
N LEU A 29 8.21 24.32 5.48
CA LEU A 29 8.34 23.50 6.68
C LEU A 29 7.00 22.88 7.02
N GLY A 30 6.98 21.55 7.14
CA GLY A 30 5.80 20.82 7.58
C GLY A 30 5.65 20.79 9.09
N ASN A 31 4.44 20.50 9.54
CA ASN A 31 4.10 20.40 10.96
C ASN A 31 4.21 18.96 11.48
N SER A 32 3.98 17.97 10.63
CA SER A 32 4.09 16.56 11.01
C SER A 32 4.29 15.67 9.79
N PHE A 33 4.79 14.49 10.07
CA PHE A 33 4.99 13.41 9.10
C PHE A 33 4.42 12.13 9.64
N SER A 34 3.80 11.33 8.78
CA SER A 34 3.43 9.96 9.12
C SER A 34 3.72 9.02 7.96
N LEU A 35 4.09 7.79 8.30
CA LEU A 35 4.33 6.71 7.37
C LEU A 35 3.43 5.55 7.77
N GLY A 36 2.66 5.02 6.84
CA GLY A 36 1.76 3.91 7.13
C GLY A 36 1.41 3.08 5.91
N PRO A 37 0.78 1.93 6.13
CA PRO A 37 0.30 1.09 5.04
C PRO A 37 -0.91 1.72 4.37
N GLY A 38 -0.95 1.62 3.04
CA GLY A 38 -2.06 2.11 2.23
C GLY A 38 -2.36 1.17 1.07
N GLY A 39 -3.17 1.64 0.15
CA GLY A 39 -3.71 0.85 -0.94
C GLY A 39 -5.09 0.30 -0.60
N LYS A 40 -6.05 0.57 -1.47
CA LYS A 40 -7.47 0.20 -1.21
C LYS A 40 -7.65 -1.31 -1.03
N GLY A 41 -7.05 -2.11 -1.90
CA GLY A 41 -7.11 -3.57 -1.79
C GLY A 41 -6.46 -4.08 -0.51
N SER A 42 -5.29 -3.54 -0.17
CA SER A 42 -4.59 -3.87 1.08
C SER A 42 -5.45 -3.50 2.30
N ASN A 43 -6.05 -2.32 2.31
CA ASN A 43 -6.91 -1.88 3.41
C ASN A 43 -8.13 -2.79 3.58
N GLN A 44 -8.73 -3.24 2.50
CA GLN A 44 -9.84 -4.20 2.53
C GLN A 44 -9.40 -5.55 3.11
N ALA A 45 -8.25 -6.04 2.69
CA ALA A 45 -7.69 -7.29 3.19
C ALA A 45 -7.44 -7.22 4.71
N VAL A 46 -6.82 -6.14 5.15
CA VAL A 46 -6.52 -5.91 6.58
C VAL A 46 -7.81 -5.84 7.40
N ALA A 47 -8.81 -5.11 6.92
CA ALA A 47 -10.10 -4.99 7.62
C ALA A 47 -10.78 -6.36 7.76
N ALA A 48 -10.83 -7.13 6.69
CA ALA A 48 -11.42 -8.47 6.72
C ALA A 48 -10.64 -9.43 7.63
N GLY A 49 -9.31 -9.41 7.55
CA GLY A 49 -8.46 -10.24 8.40
C GLY A 49 -8.63 -9.95 9.89
N ARG A 50 -8.71 -8.68 10.26
CA ARG A 50 -8.94 -8.26 11.65
C ARG A 50 -10.32 -8.66 12.17
N LEU A 51 -11.28 -8.86 11.29
CA LEU A 51 -12.60 -9.38 11.65
C LEU A 51 -12.64 -10.92 11.73
N GLY A 52 -11.51 -11.58 11.59
CA GLY A 52 -11.41 -13.03 11.72
C GLY A 52 -11.77 -13.82 10.45
N VAL A 53 -11.92 -13.14 9.32
CA VAL A 53 -12.17 -13.80 8.05
C VAL A 53 -10.87 -14.37 7.49
N LYS A 54 -10.91 -15.55 6.90
CA LYS A 54 -9.77 -16.09 6.16
C LYS A 54 -9.57 -15.26 4.89
N VAL A 55 -8.43 -14.57 4.81
CA VAL A 55 -8.12 -13.65 3.69
C VAL A 55 -6.80 -14.01 3.05
N SER A 56 -6.80 -14.05 1.73
CA SER A 56 -5.58 -14.12 0.91
C SER A 56 -5.45 -12.85 0.08
N MET A 57 -4.25 -12.29 0.08
CA MET A 57 -3.93 -11.07 -0.69
C MET A 57 -2.97 -11.42 -1.81
N ILE A 58 -3.39 -11.16 -3.04
CA ILE A 58 -2.56 -11.31 -4.23
C ILE A 58 -2.09 -9.93 -4.64
N SER A 59 -0.78 -9.74 -4.71
CA SER A 59 -0.19 -8.45 -5.08
C SER A 59 1.25 -8.63 -5.57
N ARG A 60 1.88 -7.54 -5.92
CA ARG A 60 3.29 -7.50 -6.30
C ARG A 60 3.99 -6.40 -5.50
N LEU A 61 5.11 -6.72 -4.92
CA LEU A 61 5.92 -5.81 -4.09
C LEU A 61 7.34 -5.76 -4.63
N GLY A 62 8.04 -4.67 -4.35
CA GLY A 62 9.49 -4.61 -4.49
C GLY A 62 10.18 -5.25 -3.28
N LYS A 63 11.43 -5.59 -3.44
CA LYS A 63 12.27 -6.09 -2.33
C LYS A 63 12.92 -4.90 -1.62
N ASP A 64 12.14 -4.24 -0.77
CA ASP A 64 12.53 -3.02 -0.06
C ASP A 64 11.81 -2.88 1.28
N ASP A 65 12.11 -1.81 2.01
CA ASP A 65 11.53 -1.57 3.33
C ASP A 65 10.00 -1.39 3.28
N PHE A 66 9.48 -0.78 2.23
CA PHE A 66 8.03 -0.63 2.07
C PHE A 66 7.36 -1.97 1.75
N GLY A 67 8.01 -2.83 0.98
CA GLY A 67 7.55 -4.20 0.77
C GLY A 67 7.51 -4.99 2.07
N GLN A 68 8.52 -4.82 2.91
CA GLN A 68 8.57 -5.44 4.22
C GLN A 68 7.44 -4.92 5.13
N MET A 69 7.15 -3.62 5.08
CA MET A 69 6.01 -3.03 5.78
C MET A 69 4.70 -3.70 5.38
N ALA A 70 4.49 -3.94 4.08
CA ALA A 70 3.29 -4.63 3.59
C ALA A 70 3.16 -6.02 4.20
N LEU A 71 4.23 -6.82 4.12
CA LEU A 71 4.23 -8.19 4.63
C LEU A 71 3.97 -8.25 6.13
N GLU A 72 4.57 -7.36 6.91
CA GLU A 72 4.35 -7.27 8.35
C GLU A 72 2.92 -6.86 8.70
N THR A 73 2.37 -5.90 7.97
CA THR A 73 0.99 -5.43 8.15
C THR A 73 0.01 -6.56 7.89
N TRP A 74 0.18 -7.30 6.80
CA TRP A 74 -0.70 -8.43 6.48
C TRP A 74 -0.57 -9.55 7.50
N LYS A 75 0.65 -9.91 7.86
CA LYS A 75 0.89 -10.97 8.86
C LYS A 75 0.21 -10.64 10.20
N SER A 76 0.39 -9.42 10.69
CA SER A 76 -0.21 -8.99 11.98
C SER A 76 -1.73 -8.84 11.93
N SER A 77 -2.30 -8.78 10.73
CA SER A 77 -3.74 -8.63 10.52
C SER A 77 -4.44 -9.94 10.11
N GLY A 78 -3.72 -11.05 10.09
CA GLY A 78 -4.28 -12.35 9.73
C GLY A 78 -4.50 -12.54 8.23
N VAL A 79 -3.81 -11.77 7.40
CA VAL A 79 -3.87 -11.87 5.94
C VAL A 79 -2.71 -12.73 5.43
N THR A 80 -3.02 -13.70 4.58
CA THR A 80 -2.00 -14.54 3.94
C THR A 80 -1.60 -13.91 2.61
N PRO A 81 -0.32 -13.53 2.45
CA PRO A 81 0.14 -12.94 1.19
C PRO A 81 0.50 -14.01 0.16
N TYR A 82 0.14 -13.73 -1.08
CA TYR A 82 0.60 -14.44 -2.28
C TYR A 82 1.21 -13.39 -3.20
N ILE A 83 2.51 -13.21 -3.08
CA ILE A 83 3.22 -12.05 -3.63
C ILE A 83 4.25 -12.48 -4.63
N GLU A 84 4.25 -11.84 -5.79
CA GLU A 84 5.41 -11.82 -6.68
C GLU A 84 6.32 -10.68 -6.24
N GLU A 85 7.56 -11.01 -5.89
CA GLU A 85 8.56 -10.01 -5.53
C GLU A 85 9.27 -9.53 -6.79
N ASP A 86 9.19 -8.23 -7.06
CA ASP A 86 9.80 -7.61 -8.22
C ASP A 86 11.20 -7.13 -7.87
N LYS A 87 12.21 -7.64 -8.58
CA LYS A 87 13.62 -7.28 -8.33
C LYS A 87 14.00 -5.94 -8.95
N ASP A 88 13.24 -5.48 -9.93
CA ASP A 88 13.56 -4.34 -10.76
C ASP A 88 12.69 -3.12 -10.45
N SER A 89 11.75 -3.25 -9.52
CA SER A 89 10.83 -2.18 -9.16
C SER A 89 10.75 -2.01 -7.65
N TYR A 90 10.60 -0.78 -7.22
CA TYR A 90 10.29 -0.46 -5.83
C TYR A 90 8.82 -0.78 -5.51
N THR A 91 8.51 -0.97 -4.25
CA THR A 91 7.14 -1.03 -3.75
C THR A 91 6.48 0.33 -3.93
N GLY A 92 5.20 0.33 -4.32
CA GLY A 92 4.45 1.57 -4.51
C GLY A 92 4.46 2.47 -3.28
N ALA A 93 4.48 3.78 -3.53
CA ALA A 93 4.44 4.79 -2.50
C ALA A 93 3.52 5.94 -2.91
N ALA A 94 2.88 6.56 -1.92
CA ALA A 94 2.05 7.73 -2.11
C ALA A 94 2.61 8.89 -1.30
N TYR A 95 2.80 10.03 -1.96
CA TYR A 95 3.02 11.30 -1.30
C TYR A 95 1.65 11.91 -1.02
N ILE A 96 1.37 12.22 0.24
CA ILE A 96 0.10 12.80 0.64
C ILE A 96 0.36 14.13 1.34
N PHE A 97 -0.04 15.22 0.69
CA PHE A 97 -0.09 16.53 1.33
C PHE A 97 -1.43 16.69 2.02
N ILE A 98 -1.41 17.15 3.27
CA ILE A 98 -2.62 17.48 4.02
C ILE A 98 -2.54 18.95 4.43
N GLU A 99 -3.50 19.74 3.98
CA GLU A 99 -3.61 21.16 4.33
C GLU A 99 -4.08 21.28 5.78
N GLU A 100 -3.29 21.97 6.60
CA GLU A 100 -3.51 22.07 8.04
C GLU A 100 -4.88 22.67 8.39
N SER A 101 -5.27 23.74 7.69
CA SER A 101 -6.48 24.50 8.02
C SER A 101 -7.78 23.81 7.61
N THR A 102 -7.77 23.02 6.55
CA THR A 102 -9.00 22.43 5.97
C THR A 102 -9.07 20.92 6.12
N GLY A 103 -7.92 20.26 6.26
CA GLY A 103 -7.83 18.81 6.19
C GLY A 103 -7.91 18.26 4.76
N ASP A 104 -8.02 19.11 3.75
CA ASP A 104 -7.98 18.69 2.35
C ASP A 104 -6.62 18.11 1.99
N ASN A 105 -6.60 17.23 1.03
CA ASN A 105 -5.37 16.58 0.62
C ASN A 105 -5.13 16.67 -0.90
N ALA A 106 -3.85 16.49 -1.25
CA ALA A 106 -3.40 16.31 -2.62
C ALA A 106 -2.41 15.14 -2.62
N ILE A 107 -2.51 14.26 -3.61
CA ILE A 107 -1.80 12.99 -3.59
C ILE A 107 -1.06 12.76 -4.90
N ILE A 108 0.20 12.32 -4.78
CA ILE A 108 0.97 11.77 -5.90
C ILE A 108 1.21 10.31 -5.60
N ILE A 109 0.76 9.42 -6.48
CA ILE A 109 1.01 7.98 -6.34
C ILE A 109 2.05 7.54 -7.36
N SER A 110 3.09 6.86 -6.86
CA SER A 110 4.05 6.12 -7.67
C SER A 110 3.78 4.63 -7.45
N PRO A 111 3.11 3.94 -8.39
CA PRO A 111 2.64 2.59 -8.12
C PRO A 111 3.75 1.54 -8.05
N GLY A 112 4.90 1.79 -8.65
CA GLY A 112 6.03 0.86 -8.59
C GLY A 112 5.67 -0.55 -9.05
N ALA A 113 6.04 -1.54 -8.26
CA ALA A 113 5.78 -2.95 -8.56
C ALA A 113 4.30 -3.27 -8.74
N ALA A 114 3.41 -2.53 -8.07
CA ALA A 114 1.96 -2.75 -8.19
C ALA A 114 1.44 -2.51 -9.63
N ALA A 115 2.09 -1.64 -10.40
CA ALA A 115 1.73 -1.40 -11.80
C ALA A 115 2.06 -2.59 -12.71
N LYS A 116 2.83 -3.55 -12.23
CA LYS A 116 3.28 -4.73 -12.99
C LYS A 116 2.51 -6.00 -12.67
N ILE A 117 1.45 -5.91 -11.86
CA ILE A 117 0.57 -7.06 -11.59
C ILE A 117 0.02 -7.57 -12.92
N SER A 118 0.15 -8.86 -13.17
CA SER A 118 -0.20 -9.49 -14.44
C SER A 118 -1.18 -10.64 -14.24
N PRO A 119 -1.86 -11.11 -15.31
CA PRO A 119 -2.68 -12.32 -15.23
C PRO A 119 -1.91 -13.54 -14.75
N GLU A 120 -0.61 -13.63 -15.05
CA GLU A 120 0.25 -14.74 -14.60
C GLU A 120 0.39 -14.75 -13.06
N ASP A 121 0.54 -13.56 -12.45
CA ASP A 121 0.60 -13.44 -10.99
C ASP A 121 -0.67 -14.00 -10.35
N LEU A 122 -1.82 -13.72 -10.93
CA LEU A 122 -3.10 -14.23 -10.46
C LEU A 122 -3.18 -15.75 -10.58
N GLU A 123 -2.81 -16.30 -11.74
CA GLU A 123 -2.84 -17.75 -11.99
C GLU A 123 -1.94 -18.50 -11.03
N LEU A 124 -0.68 -18.07 -10.88
CA LEU A 124 0.27 -18.70 -9.98
C LEU A 124 -0.18 -18.65 -8.52
N SER A 125 -0.81 -17.56 -8.11
CA SER A 125 -1.32 -17.41 -6.75
C SER A 125 -2.54 -18.31 -6.50
N LEU A 126 -3.46 -18.39 -7.44
CA LEU A 126 -4.68 -19.22 -7.32
C LEU A 126 -4.39 -20.72 -7.24
N ILE A 127 -3.30 -21.18 -7.83
CA ILE A 127 -2.86 -22.60 -7.71
C ILE A 127 -2.60 -22.95 -6.24
N HIS A 128 -2.13 -22.00 -5.44
CA HIS A 128 -1.75 -22.22 -4.04
C HIS A 128 -2.86 -21.88 -3.04
N ILE A 129 -3.91 -21.24 -3.49
CA ILE A 129 -5.06 -20.88 -2.66
C ILE A 129 -6.12 -22.00 -2.68
#